data_8d8f004bafb12f8ff63a351d73a1ce98
#
_entry.id   8d8f004bafb12f8ff63a351d73a1ce98
#
_cell.length_a   1.000
_cell.length_b   1.000
_cell.length_c   1.000
_cell.angle_alpha   90.00
_cell.angle_beta   90.00
_cell.angle_gamma   90.00
#
_symmetry.space_group_name_H-M   'P 1'
#
loop_
_entity.id
_entity.type
_entity.pdbx_description
1 polymer ?
#
loop_
_entity_poly.entity_id
_entity_poly.type
_entity_poly.pdbx_seq_one_letter_code
_entity_poly.pdbx_strand_id
1 'polypeptide(L)'
;SCSTLIWSYLKKHNFPVNENVNLATALYYGLYSDTNQFTEIYNPLDLDMRDDLQINKSQITLFRNSNLTLEELGIAGVAMLRCIYNEDYHYAIVKAQPCDPNILGLISDFLLQVDGVNCCVVYNTLPDGYKISIRSCSKEVQANELAKYLTRDFGSGGGHFEKAGGFISLKLYEKRYPMLHSEAYFSNCMDEYFESFDIVYMQDYQFVENTWEHFREREAILGVVNFSKLLPKGTSVIIRTLEGDIEVVVSENSYIMIGARGEVFQIGKKKFEEKYAVIEDAFHMEMDYTPTVKDKNTG
;
A
#
# COMPACT_ATOMS: atom_id res chain seq x y z
N SER A 1 -6.58 5.39 -3.84
CA SER A 1 -5.91 6.43 -4.63
C SER A 1 -6.68 7.74 -4.62
N CYS A 2 -5.95 8.88 -4.69
CA CYS A 2 -6.59 10.20 -4.85
C CYS A 2 -7.41 10.27 -6.16
N SER A 3 -6.90 9.68 -7.24
CA SER A 3 -7.63 9.60 -8.52
C SER A 3 -8.97 8.89 -8.38
N THR A 4 -9.03 7.85 -7.57
CA THR A 4 -10.24 7.08 -7.29
C THR A 4 -11.28 7.90 -6.51
N LEU A 5 -10.82 8.69 -5.54
CA LEU A 5 -11.70 9.60 -4.80
C LEU A 5 -12.30 10.67 -5.73
N ILE A 6 -11.48 11.25 -6.63
CA ILE A 6 -11.96 12.21 -7.62
C ILE A 6 -12.98 11.56 -8.57
N TRP A 7 -12.67 10.38 -9.11
CA TRP A 7 -13.60 9.64 -9.96
C TRP A 7 -14.92 9.35 -9.25
N SER A 8 -14.88 8.84 -8.02
CA SER A 8 -16.06 8.55 -7.21
C SER A 8 -16.89 9.81 -6.96
N TYR A 9 -16.24 10.95 -6.65
CA TYR A 9 -16.90 12.23 -6.50
C TYR A 9 -17.61 12.68 -7.78
N LEU A 10 -16.92 12.61 -8.93
CA LEU A 10 -17.49 12.95 -10.23
C LEU A 10 -18.70 12.06 -10.57
N LYS A 11 -18.58 10.76 -10.29
CA LYS A 11 -19.66 9.79 -10.51
C LYS A 11 -20.89 10.06 -9.63
N LYS A 12 -20.69 10.38 -8.35
CA LYS A 12 -21.77 10.79 -7.42
C LYS A 12 -22.52 12.04 -7.91
N HIS A 13 -21.87 12.92 -8.69
CA HIS A 13 -22.46 14.11 -9.26
C HIS A 13 -22.93 13.92 -10.71
N ASN A 14 -23.03 12.69 -11.19
CA ASN A 14 -23.46 12.33 -12.56
C ASN A 14 -22.62 13.00 -13.65
N PHE A 15 -21.33 13.27 -13.38
CA PHE A 15 -20.44 13.82 -14.40
C PHE A 15 -19.99 12.69 -15.35
N PRO A 16 -20.15 12.87 -16.68
CA PRO A 16 -19.88 11.83 -17.67
C PRO A 16 -18.37 11.69 -17.94
N VAL A 17 -17.62 11.09 -17.01
CA VAL A 17 -16.14 10.98 -17.07
C VAL A 17 -15.69 10.35 -18.38
N ASN A 18 -16.38 9.32 -18.85
CA ASN A 18 -16.02 8.55 -20.05
C ASN A 18 -16.27 9.31 -21.37
N GLU A 19 -17.04 10.37 -21.37
CA GLU A 19 -17.18 11.25 -22.55
C GLU A 19 -15.88 12.08 -22.78
N ASN A 20 -15.07 12.27 -21.75
CA ASN A 20 -13.76 12.91 -21.86
C ASN A 20 -12.65 11.87 -21.68
N VAL A 21 -12.23 11.25 -22.79
CA VAL A 21 -11.19 10.22 -22.80
C VAL A 21 -9.87 10.69 -22.20
N ASN A 22 -9.53 11.98 -22.31
CA ASN A 22 -8.29 12.51 -21.70
C ASN A 22 -8.40 12.54 -20.18
N LEU A 23 -9.54 12.97 -19.64
CA LEU A 23 -9.79 12.94 -18.19
C LEU A 23 -9.80 11.48 -17.66
N ALA A 24 -10.52 10.60 -18.34
CA ALA A 24 -10.54 9.17 -17.99
C ALA A 24 -9.13 8.56 -18.00
N THR A 25 -8.33 8.86 -19.04
CA THR A 25 -6.95 8.38 -19.16
C THR A 25 -6.05 8.96 -18.06
N ALA A 26 -6.21 10.24 -17.70
CA ALA A 26 -5.43 10.88 -16.63
C ALA A 26 -5.75 10.27 -15.26
N LEU A 27 -7.02 10.06 -14.95
CA LEU A 27 -7.45 9.42 -13.70
C LEU A 27 -6.93 7.98 -13.61
N TYR A 28 -7.05 7.22 -14.71
CA TYR A 28 -6.52 5.86 -14.80
C TYR A 28 -5.01 5.81 -14.59
N TYR A 29 -4.26 6.72 -15.24
CA TYR A 29 -2.81 6.78 -15.09
C TYR A 29 -2.39 7.18 -13.68
N GLY A 30 -3.14 8.06 -13.02
CA GLY A 30 -2.92 8.39 -11.62
C GLY A 30 -3.05 7.18 -10.71
N LEU A 31 -4.09 6.36 -10.89
CA LEU A 31 -4.23 5.10 -10.15
C LEU A 31 -3.12 4.11 -10.51
N TYR A 32 -2.83 3.95 -11.80
CA TYR A 32 -1.77 3.06 -12.30
C TYR A 32 -0.41 3.35 -11.66
N SER A 33 -0.06 4.63 -11.53
CA SER A 33 1.22 5.07 -10.93
C SER A 33 1.22 4.90 -9.40
N ASP A 34 0.11 5.21 -8.75
CA ASP A 34 -0.03 5.17 -7.29
C ASP A 34 -0.03 3.73 -6.74
N THR A 35 -0.53 2.79 -7.54
CA THR A 35 -0.67 1.37 -7.17
C THR A 35 0.36 0.45 -7.79
N ASN A 36 1.51 0.98 -8.20
CA ASN A 36 2.57 0.20 -8.85
C ASN A 36 2.01 -0.72 -9.96
N GLN A 37 1.39 -0.11 -10.97
CA GLN A 37 0.80 -0.83 -12.10
C GLN A 37 -0.31 -1.81 -11.71
N PHE A 38 -1.12 -1.45 -10.69
CA PHE A 38 -2.20 -2.25 -10.09
C PHE A 38 -1.75 -3.47 -9.28
N THR A 39 -0.48 -3.58 -8.94
CA THR A 39 0.02 -4.66 -8.08
C THR A 39 -0.24 -4.40 -6.60
N GLU A 40 -0.44 -3.13 -6.21
CA GLU A 40 -0.64 -2.67 -4.84
C GLU A 40 -2.04 -2.03 -4.68
N ILE A 41 -3.09 -2.80 -4.95
CA ILE A 41 -4.47 -2.36 -4.75
C ILE A 41 -4.96 -2.84 -3.39
N TYR A 42 -5.36 -1.89 -2.53
CA TYR A 42 -5.87 -2.15 -1.19
C TYR A 42 -7.34 -1.80 -0.99
N ASN A 43 -7.98 -1.25 -2.03
CA ASN A 43 -9.39 -0.86 -1.95
C ASN A 43 -10.13 -1.33 -3.22
N PRO A 44 -11.21 -2.09 -3.08
CA PRO A 44 -12.01 -2.56 -4.22
C PRO A 44 -12.51 -1.45 -5.14
N LEU A 45 -12.73 -0.24 -4.60
CA LEU A 45 -13.13 0.92 -5.38
C LEU A 45 -12.09 1.32 -6.46
N ASP A 46 -10.81 1.02 -6.22
CA ASP A 46 -9.74 1.23 -7.21
C ASP A 46 -9.92 0.29 -8.41
N LEU A 47 -10.36 -0.96 -8.17
CA LEU A 47 -10.68 -1.91 -9.24
C LEU A 47 -11.92 -1.46 -10.03
N ASP A 48 -12.95 -0.96 -9.34
CA ASP A 48 -14.16 -0.44 -9.98
C ASP A 48 -13.84 0.73 -10.91
N MET A 49 -13.02 1.68 -10.45
CA MET A 49 -12.57 2.80 -11.30
C MET A 49 -11.75 2.31 -12.50
N ARG A 50 -10.81 1.40 -12.28
CA ARG A 50 -9.98 0.83 -13.36
C ARG A 50 -10.84 0.24 -14.48
N ASP A 51 -11.88 -0.50 -14.11
CA ASP A 51 -12.69 -1.25 -15.06
C ASP A 51 -13.82 -0.40 -15.68
N ASP A 52 -14.26 0.68 -15.01
CA ASP A 52 -15.25 1.64 -15.52
C ASP A 52 -14.67 2.60 -16.58
N LEU A 53 -13.39 2.95 -16.49
CA LEU A 53 -12.81 4.01 -17.29
C LEU A 53 -12.49 3.57 -18.73
N GLN A 54 -12.98 4.36 -19.70
CA GLN A 54 -12.65 4.24 -21.12
C GLN A 54 -11.41 5.08 -21.44
N ILE A 55 -10.27 4.41 -21.64
CA ILE A 55 -8.96 5.05 -21.75
C ILE A 55 -8.33 4.96 -23.12
N ASN A 56 -7.40 5.87 -23.38
CA ASN A 56 -6.47 5.78 -24.50
C ASN A 56 -5.22 5.00 -24.08
N LYS A 57 -5.15 3.71 -24.41
CA LYS A 57 -4.04 2.83 -24.05
C LYS A 57 -2.67 3.28 -24.61
N SER A 58 -2.64 3.94 -25.78
CA SER A 58 -1.40 4.43 -26.35
C SER A 58 -0.82 5.60 -25.55
N GLN A 59 -1.67 6.46 -24.97
CA GLN A 59 -1.22 7.51 -24.06
C GLN A 59 -0.64 6.95 -22.76
N ILE A 60 -1.21 5.90 -22.19
CA ILE A 60 -0.64 5.24 -21.01
C ILE A 60 0.79 4.76 -21.30
N THR A 61 1.00 4.12 -22.45
CA THR A 61 2.34 3.68 -22.87
C THR A 61 3.29 4.87 -23.05
N LEU A 62 2.83 5.95 -23.66
CA LEU A 62 3.62 7.17 -23.82
C LEU A 62 4.03 7.76 -22.48
N PHE A 63 3.08 7.94 -21.55
CA PHE A 63 3.36 8.48 -20.21
C PHE A 63 4.38 7.62 -19.46
N ARG A 64 4.22 6.28 -19.51
CA ARG A 64 5.16 5.36 -18.86
C ARG A 64 6.59 5.48 -19.42
N ASN A 65 6.73 5.74 -20.71
CA ASN A 65 8.02 5.78 -21.39
C ASN A 65 8.66 7.18 -21.46
N SER A 66 7.99 8.23 -20.95
CA SER A 66 8.46 9.61 -21.02
C SER A 66 8.63 10.27 -19.66
N ASN A 67 8.74 9.47 -18.60
CA ASN A 67 8.79 9.97 -17.22
C ASN A 67 10.16 10.48 -16.78
N LEU A 68 11.21 10.26 -17.57
CA LEU A 68 12.57 10.59 -17.20
C LEU A 68 13.32 11.31 -18.31
N THR A 69 14.07 12.33 -17.93
CA THR A 69 15.08 12.98 -18.77
C THR A 69 16.42 12.23 -18.65
N LEU A 70 17.33 12.44 -19.60
CA LEU A 70 18.69 11.93 -19.53
C LEU A 70 19.47 12.50 -18.33
N GLU A 71 19.18 13.73 -17.94
CA GLU A 71 19.79 14.37 -16.78
C GLU A 71 19.37 13.65 -15.49
N GLU A 72 18.09 13.40 -15.32
CA GLU A 72 17.55 12.67 -14.16
C GLU A 72 18.09 11.24 -14.08
N LEU A 73 18.18 10.56 -15.23
CA LEU A 73 18.82 9.24 -15.31
C LEU A 73 20.31 9.31 -14.92
N GLY A 74 21.02 10.37 -15.31
CA GLY A 74 22.39 10.61 -14.90
C GLY A 74 22.54 10.80 -13.39
N ILE A 75 21.65 11.58 -12.76
CA ILE A 75 21.60 11.76 -11.32
C ILE A 75 21.38 10.43 -10.60
N ALA A 76 20.43 9.63 -11.06
CA ALA A 76 20.14 8.32 -10.50
C ALA A 76 21.35 7.38 -10.61
N GLY A 77 21.98 7.32 -11.78
CA GLY A 77 23.16 6.48 -12.01
C GLY A 77 24.33 6.82 -11.10
N VAL A 78 24.66 8.12 -10.93
CA VAL A 78 25.73 8.56 -10.04
C VAL A 78 25.40 8.27 -8.58
N ALA A 79 24.15 8.43 -8.18
CA ALA A 79 23.70 8.12 -6.83
C ALA A 79 23.83 6.64 -6.49
N MET A 80 23.41 5.75 -7.40
CA MET A 80 23.51 4.30 -7.22
C MET A 80 24.94 3.80 -7.11
N LEU A 81 25.92 4.42 -7.81
CA LEU A 81 27.33 4.09 -7.68
C LEU A 81 27.91 4.39 -6.27
N ARG A 82 27.22 5.19 -5.46
CA ARG A 82 27.59 5.55 -4.10
C ARG A 82 26.73 4.85 -3.05
N CYS A 83 26.11 3.75 -3.43
CA CYS A 83 25.28 2.96 -2.52
C CYS A 83 26.12 2.38 -1.38
N ILE A 84 25.65 2.58 -0.16
CA ILE A 84 26.13 1.89 1.03
C ILE A 84 25.18 0.70 1.24
N TYR A 85 25.70 -0.50 1.18
CA TYR A 85 24.93 -1.73 1.37
C TYR A 85 25.38 -2.46 2.62
N ASN A 86 24.41 -2.88 3.43
CA ASN A 86 24.64 -3.72 4.62
C ASN A 86 24.22 -5.16 4.28
N GLU A 87 25.18 -6.09 4.31
CA GLU A 87 24.99 -7.50 3.96
C GLU A 87 24.24 -8.27 5.06
N ASP A 88 24.37 -7.87 6.33
CA ASP A 88 23.76 -8.59 7.44
C ASP A 88 22.25 -8.35 7.51
N TYR A 89 21.82 -7.11 7.25
CA TYR A 89 20.41 -6.69 7.32
C TYR A 89 19.75 -6.47 5.96
N HIS A 90 20.50 -6.65 4.87
CA HIS A 90 19.97 -6.52 3.50
C HIS A 90 19.33 -5.15 3.21
N TYR A 91 19.90 -4.07 3.72
CA TYR A 91 19.45 -2.72 3.41
C TYR A 91 20.47 -1.92 2.60
N ALA A 92 19.98 -0.91 1.89
CA ALA A 92 20.80 0.01 1.11
C ALA A 92 20.52 1.47 1.49
N ILE A 93 21.58 2.29 1.58
CA ILE A 93 21.48 3.73 1.78
C ILE A 93 22.14 4.44 0.60
N VAL A 94 21.45 5.42 0.03
CA VAL A 94 21.94 6.21 -1.09
C VAL A 94 21.73 7.70 -0.83
N LYS A 95 22.81 8.47 -0.96
CA LYS A 95 22.75 9.93 -1.00
C LYS A 95 22.76 10.41 -2.44
N ALA A 96 21.67 10.99 -2.89
CA ALA A 96 21.55 11.62 -4.18
C ALA A 96 22.01 13.10 -4.13
N GLN A 97 22.35 13.64 -5.31
CA GLN A 97 22.50 15.09 -5.47
C GLN A 97 21.14 15.78 -5.25
N PRO A 98 21.10 17.09 -4.97
CA PRO A 98 19.87 17.84 -4.98
C PRO A 98 19.14 17.67 -6.32
N CYS A 99 17.91 17.15 -6.25
CA CYS A 99 17.09 16.81 -7.42
C CYS A 99 15.61 16.85 -7.04
N ASP A 100 14.75 16.71 -8.03
CA ASP A 100 13.31 16.58 -7.79
C ASP A 100 13.05 15.34 -6.87
N PRO A 101 12.14 15.46 -5.89
CA PRO A 101 11.81 14.35 -5.00
C PRO A 101 11.38 13.05 -5.71
N ASN A 102 10.81 13.14 -6.91
CA ASN A 102 10.44 11.97 -7.69
C ASN A 102 11.63 11.10 -8.08
N ILE A 103 12.81 11.72 -8.25
CA ILE A 103 14.05 11.00 -8.58
C ILE A 103 14.51 10.14 -7.40
N LEU A 104 14.30 10.58 -6.16
CA LEU A 104 14.58 9.75 -4.97
C LEU A 104 13.73 8.49 -4.98
N GLY A 105 12.43 8.62 -5.34
CA GLY A 105 11.53 7.47 -5.50
C GLY A 105 12.02 6.50 -6.55
N LEU A 106 12.43 7.00 -7.72
CA LEU A 106 12.97 6.20 -8.82
C LEU A 106 14.23 5.42 -8.40
N ILE A 107 15.18 6.07 -7.73
CA ILE A 107 16.40 5.42 -7.24
C ILE A 107 16.02 4.30 -6.25
N SER A 108 15.07 4.58 -5.35
CA SER A 108 14.58 3.60 -4.39
C SER A 108 13.93 2.39 -5.07
N ASP A 109 13.12 2.63 -6.11
CA ASP A 109 12.46 1.57 -6.87
C ASP A 109 13.48 0.72 -7.67
N PHE A 110 14.56 1.30 -8.14
CA PHE A 110 15.67 0.54 -8.77
C PHE A 110 16.44 -0.31 -7.77
N LEU A 111 16.70 0.22 -6.57
CA LEU A 111 17.44 -0.52 -5.54
C LEU A 111 16.69 -1.78 -5.10
N LEU A 112 15.36 -1.74 -4.98
CA LEU A 112 14.58 -2.92 -4.64
C LEU A 112 14.52 -4.00 -5.75
N GLN A 113 14.99 -3.70 -6.96
CA GLN A 113 15.14 -4.69 -8.02
C GLN A 113 16.45 -5.47 -7.91
N VAL A 114 17.36 -5.05 -7.02
CA VAL A 114 18.62 -5.73 -6.78
C VAL A 114 18.39 -6.90 -5.84
N ASP A 115 18.79 -8.10 -6.24
CA ASP A 115 18.74 -9.27 -5.37
C ASP A 115 19.54 -9.03 -4.10
N GLY A 116 18.94 -9.33 -2.96
CA GLY A 116 19.52 -9.09 -1.64
C GLY A 116 19.25 -7.70 -1.04
N VAL A 117 18.58 -6.76 -1.73
CA VAL A 117 18.13 -5.50 -1.13
C VAL A 117 16.67 -5.59 -0.74
N ASN A 118 16.40 -5.72 0.55
CA ASN A 118 15.04 -5.84 1.09
C ASN A 118 14.45 -4.49 1.53
N CYS A 119 15.30 -3.53 1.86
CA CYS A 119 14.91 -2.19 2.27
C CYS A 119 15.93 -1.16 1.77
N CYS A 120 15.48 0.04 1.42
CA CYS A 120 16.40 1.11 1.06
C CYS A 120 15.92 2.48 1.55
N VAL A 121 16.91 3.33 1.84
CA VAL A 121 16.75 4.74 2.21
C VAL A 121 17.53 5.58 1.21
N VAL A 122 16.81 6.37 0.42
CA VAL A 122 17.41 7.31 -0.52
C VAL A 122 17.10 8.73 -0.07
N TYR A 123 18.10 9.57 0.01
CA TYR A 123 17.90 10.95 0.45
C TYR A 123 18.75 11.94 -0.33
N ASN A 124 18.34 13.19 -0.32
CA ASN A 124 19.15 14.31 -0.79
C ASN A 124 19.21 15.44 0.23
N THR A 125 20.15 16.34 0.04
CA THR A 125 20.30 17.53 0.87
C THR A 125 19.67 18.70 0.16
N LEU A 126 18.69 19.34 0.81
CA LEU A 126 18.07 20.59 0.39
C LEU A 126 18.56 21.74 1.30
N PRO A 127 18.35 23.01 0.93
CA PRO A 127 18.78 24.15 1.76
C PRO A 127 18.22 24.16 3.18
N ASP A 128 17.04 23.56 3.39
CA ASP A 128 16.30 23.52 4.65
C ASP A 128 16.31 22.15 5.34
N GLY A 129 16.86 21.12 4.70
CA GLY A 129 16.87 19.79 5.30
C GLY A 129 17.23 18.64 4.38
N TYR A 130 16.91 17.44 4.85
CA TYR A 130 17.05 16.20 4.09
C TYR A 130 15.67 15.69 3.66
N LYS A 131 15.47 15.52 2.37
CA LYS A 131 14.31 14.83 1.83
C LYS A 131 14.63 13.35 1.70
N ILE A 132 13.70 12.49 2.15
CA ILE A 132 13.93 11.04 2.26
C ILE A 132 12.87 10.31 1.46
N SER A 133 13.28 9.27 0.75
CA SER A 133 12.44 8.24 0.15
C SER A 133 12.83 6.88 0.71
N ILE A 134 11.85 6.09 1.10
CA ILE A 134 12.04 4.77 1.68
C ILE A 134 11.20 3.77 0.90
N ARG A 135 11.78 2.61 0.65
CA ARG A 135 11.10 1.45 0.11
C ARG A 135 11.44 0.22 0.92
N SER A 136 10.48 -0.69 1.04
CA SER A 136 10.70 -2.00 1.65
C SER A 136 9.86 -3.06 0.94
N CYS A 137 10.44 -4.21 0.68
CA CYS A 137 9.73 -5.43 0.27
C CYS A 137 9.68 -6.47 1.38
N SER A 138 10.28 -6.18 2.54
CA SER A 138 10.23 -7.02 3.74
C SER A 138 8.94 -6.75 4.53
N LYS A 139 8.32 -7.81 5.03
CA LYS A 139 7.14 -7.70 5.91
C LYS A 139 7.53 -7.23 7.31
N GLU A 140 8.74 -7.51 7.71
CA GLU A 140 9.32 -7.17 9.01
C GLU A 140 9.66 -5.69 9.13
N VAL A 141 9.97 -5.04 7.99
CA VAL A 141 10.37 -3.64 7.92
C VAL A 141 9.33 -2.84 7.17
N GLN A 142 8.43 -2.19 7.89
CA GLN A 142 7.42 -1.32 7.29
C GLN A 142 8.02 0.05 6.98
N ALA A 143 7.98 0.47 5.72
CA ALA A 143 8.58 1.73 5.27
C ALA A 143 8.02 2.95 6.00
N ASN A 144 6.70 2.98 6.32
CA ASN A 144 6.07 4.06 7.08
C ASN A 144 6.58 4.17 8.52
N GLU A 145 6.82 3.04 9.20
CA GLU A 145 7.36 3.04 10.56
C GLU A 145 8.85 3.44 10.55
N LEU A 146 9.61 2.92 9.59
CA LEU A 146 10.99 3.33 9.40
C LEU A 146 11.10 4.85 9.08
N ALA A 147 10.20 5.40 8.28
CA ALA A 147 10.16 6.83 8.00
C ALA A 147 9.94 7.66 9.27
N LYS A 148 9.00 7.26 10.12
CA LYS A 148 8.77 7.91 11.43
C LYS A 148 10.00 7.79 12.33
N TYR A 149 10.64 6.62 12.35
CA TYR A 149 11.82 6.38 13.16
C TYR A 149 13.00 7.27 12.73
N LEU A 150 13.31 7.33 11.45
CA LEU A 150 14.41 8.14 10.92
C LEU A 150 14.18 9.65 11.06
N THR A 151 12.93 10.09 11.11
CA THR A 151 12.59 11.52 11.22
C THR A 151 12.19 11.96 12.63
N ARG A 152 12.16 11.02 13.59
CA ARG A 152 11.86 11.33 14.99
C ARG A 152 12.74 12.47 15.48
N ASP A 153 12.28 13.36 16.27
CA ASP A 153 12.99 14.50 16.86
C ASP A 153 13.28 15.69 15.90
N PHE A 154 13.36 15.47 14.57
CA PHE A 154 13.85 16.52 13.65
C PHE A 154 12.92 16.85 12.50
N GLY A 155 11.85 16.08 12.32
CA GLY A 155 11.00 16.24 11.15
C GLY A 155 9.74 15.42 11.18
N SER A 156 9.30 14.98 10.01
CA SER A 156 8.12 14.14 9.86
C SER A 156 8.32 13.12 8.75
N GLY A 157 7.80 11.91 8.97
CA GLY A 157 7.82 10.83 8.00
C GLY A 157 6.53 10.02 8.05
N GLY A 158 6.23 9.33 6.95
CA GLY A 158 5.07 8.48 6.83
C GLY A 158 4.84 8.03 5.40
N GLY A 159 3.81 7.21 5.19
CA GLY A 159 3.48 6.63 3.89
C GLY A 159 2.75 5.31 4.05
N HIS A 160 2.89 4.44 3.06
CA HIS A 160 2.38 3.07 3.05
C HIS A 160 3.43 2.08 3.59
N PHE A 161 3.05 0.83 3.73
CA PHE A 161 3.92 -0.22 4.28
C PHE A 161 5.17 -0.43 3.42
N GLU A 162 5.03 -0.39 2.10
CA GLU A 162 6.12 -0.62 1.15
C GLU A 162 6.81 0.67 0.71
N LYS A 163 6.11 1.81 0.79
CA LYS A 163 6.55 3.11 0.25
C LYS A 163 6.29 4.23 1.22
N ALA A 164 7.33 4.89 1.64
CA ALA A 164 7.24 6.03 2.54
C ALA A 164 8.24 7.11 2.18
N GLY A 165 8.09 8.24 2.81
CA GLY A 165 9.02 9.33 2.69
C GLY A 165 9.05 10.20 3.93
N GLY A 166 9.96 11.14 3.97
CA GLY A 166 10.09 12.02 5.11
C GLY A 166 10.92 13.26 4.80
N PHE A 167 10.94 14.11 5.80
CA PHE A 167 11.78 15.31 5.80
C PHE A 167 12.40 15.52 7.18
N ILE A 168 13.69 15.78 7.20
CA ILE A 168 14.45 16.15 8.40
C ILE A 168 14.87 17.60 8.26
N SER A 169 14.51 18.45 9.22
CA SER A 169 14.94 19.85 9.26
C SER A 169 16.44 19.97 9.54
N LEU A 170 17.20 20.62 8.65
CA LEU A 170 18.63 20.83 8.82
C LEU A 170 18.93 21.60 10.11
N LYS A 171 18.14 22.63 10.40
CA LYS A 171 18.28 23.45 11.61
C LYS A 171 18.17 22.63 12.91
N LEU A 172 17.21 21.71 12.97
CA LEU A 172 17.01 20.85 14.14
C LEU A 172 18.08 19.78 14.23
N TYR A 173 18.45 19.21 13.08
CA TYR A 173 19.50 18.21 12.97
C TYR A 173 20.85 18.75 13.43
N GLU A 174 21.32 19.87 12.89
CA GLU A 174 22.60 20.49 13.24
C GLU A 174 22.66 20.96 14.71
N LYS A 175 21.53 21.39 15.26
CA LYS A 175 21.45 21.71 16.69
C LYS A 175 21.72 20.50 17.59
N ARG A 176 21.27 19.32 17.17
CA ARG A 176 21.43 18.07 17.94
C ARG A 176 22.76 17.38 17.65
N TYR A 177 23.15 17.38 16.38
CA TYR A 177 24.33 16.68 15.87
C TYR A 177 25.23 17.59 15.03
N PRO A 178 25.89 18.58 15.65
CA PRO A 178 26.63 19.62 14.92
C PRO A 178 27.84 19.07 14.13
N MET A 179 28.32 17.88 14.45
CA MET A 179 29.50 17.27 13.84
C MET A 179 29.25 15.95 13.16
N LEU A 180 27.99 15.46 13.14
CA LEU A 180 27.65 14.17 12.54
C LEU A 180 27.24 14.37 11.09
N HIS A 181 27.93 13.70 10.16
CA HIS A 181 27.54 13.70 8.76
C HIS A 181 26.27 12.89 8.55
N SER A 182 25.43 13.33 7.59
CA SER A 182 24.15 12.67 7.30
C SER A 182 24.30 11.18 6.94
N GLU A 183 25.36 10.80 6.25
CA GLU A 183 25.64 9.40 5.90
C GLU A 183 25.80 8.53 7.15
N ALA A 184 26.62 8.99 8.10
CA ALA A 184 26.81 8.30 9.38
C ALA A 184 25.51 8.28 10.21
N TYR A 185 24.73 9.36 10.19
CA TYR A 185 23.43 9.39 10.87
C TYR A 185 22.50 8.32 10.34
N PHE A 186 22.31 8.25 9.01
CA PHE A 186 21.39 7.27 8.42
C PHE A 186 21.90 5.84 8.63
N SER A 187 23.20 5.59 8.51
CA SER A 187 23.77 4.25 8.77
C SER A 187 23.54 3.83 10.22
N ASN A 188 23.89 4.69 11.19
CA ASN A 188 23.69 4.35 12.60
C ASN A 188 22.21 4.14 12.95
N CYS A 189 21.33 4.99 12.43
CA CYS A 189 19.89 4.82 12.67
C CYS A 189 19.34 3.54 12.04
N MET A 190 19.83 3.13 10.88
CA MET A 190 19.42 1.88 10.25
C MET A 190 19.91 0.68 11.06
N ASP A 191 21.17 0.66 11.47
CA ASP A 191 21.71 -0.41 12.32
C ASP A 191 20.94 -0.50 13.64
N GLU A 192 20.76 0.63 14.37
CA GLU A 192 19.94 0.69 15.60
C GLU A 192 18.51 0.20 15.40
N TYR A 193 17.89 0.53 14.24
CA TYR A 193 16.54 0.08 13.93
C TYR A 193 16.48 -1.43 13.75
N PHE A 194 17.39 -2.00 12.98
CA PHE A 194 17.43 -3.44 12.76
C PHE A 194 17.86 -4.22 14.00
N GLU A 195 18.71 -3.67 14.86
CA GLU A 195 19.08 -4.26 16.15
C GLU A 195 17.94 -4.19 17.20
N SER A 196 16.93 -3.34 16.97
CA SER A 196 15.81 -3.14 17.91
C SER A 196 14.78 -4.26 17.93
N PHE A 197 14.82 -5.19 16.98
CA PHE A 197 13.89 -6.31 16.90
C PHE A 197 14.60 -7.60 16.46
N ASP A 198 14.15 -8.71 17.01
CA ASP A 198 14.60 -10.05 16.64
C ASP A 198 13.56 -10.72 15.72
N ILE A 199 14.03 -11.37 14.66
CA ILE A 199 13.16 -12.22 13.84
C ILE A 199 13.12 -13.60 14.49
N VAL A 200 11.93 -13.99 14.96
CA VAL A 200 11.71 -15.29 15.59
C VAL A 200 11.01 -16.23 14.61
N TYR A 201 11.70 -17.29 14.22
CA TYR A 201 11.09 -18.35 13.41
C TYR A 201 10.33 -19.31 14.31
N MET A 202 8.99 -19.33 14.18
CA MET A 202 8.11 -20.12 15.03
C MET A 202 8.39 -21.62 15.00
N GLN A 203 9.02 -22.14 13.94
CA GLN A 203 9.40 -23.54 13.80
C GLN A 203 10.47 -23.97 14.83
N ASP A 204 11.36 -23.04 15.17
CA ASP A 204 12.52 -23.30 16.03
C ASP A 204 12.37 -22.65 17.42
N TYR A 205 11.30 -21.87 17.63
CA TYR A 205 11.10 -21.14 18.87
C TYR A 205 10.54 -22.04 19.97
N GLN A 206 11.28 -22.15 21.07
CA GLN A 206 10.80 -22.82 22.28
C GLN A 206 10.08 -21.81 23.17
N PHE A 207 8.77 -21.96 23.30
CA PHE A 207 7.97 -21.16 24.22
C PHE A 207 8.37 -21.44 25.66
N VAL A 208 8.85 -20.41 26.36
CA VAL A 208 9.09 -20.48 27.79
C VAL A 208 7.79 -20.13 28.51
N GLU A 209 7.22 -21.08 29.25
CA GLU A 209 6.02 -20.88 30.05
C GLU A 209 6.20 -19.67 30.98
N ASN A 210 5.21 -18.81 31.09
CA ASN A 210 5.18 -17.57 31.89
C ASN A 210 5.91 -16.34 31.31
N THR A 211 6.45 -16.39 30.10
CA THR A 211 7.02 -15.19 29.43
C THR A 211 6.05 -14.56 28.41
N TRP A 212 4.89 -15.12 28.20
CA TRP A 212 3.91 -14.69 27.21
C TRP A 212 2.52 -14.51 27.83
N GLU A 213 1.75 -13.59 27.25
CA GLU A 213 0.39 -13.30 27.65
C GLU A 213 -0.61 -13.98 26.73
N HIS A 214 -1.75 -14.36 27.30
CA HIS A 214 -2.86 -14.93 26.52
C HIS A 214 -3.74 -13.82 25.97
N PHE A 215 -3.91 -13.79 24.66
CA PHE A 215 -4.82 -12.86 23.99
C PHE A 215 -6.01 -13.64 23.40
N ARG A 216 -7.15 -12.97 23.38
CA ARG A 216 -8.35 -13.40 22.65
C ARG A 216 -8.66 -12.39 21.58
N GLU A 217 -9.18 -12.85 20.45
CA GLU A 217 -9.80 -11.97 19.48
C GLU A 217 -10.92 -11.19 20.16
N ARG A 218 -11.01 -9.89 19.87
CA ARG A 218 -12.15 -9.08 20.29
C ARG A 218 -13.37 -9.52 19.50
N GLU A 219 -14.54 -9.49 20.14
CA GLU A 219 -15.79 -9.65 19.42
C GLU A 219 -15.89 -8.56 18.35
N ALA A 220 -16.12 -8.98 17.12
CA ALA A 220 -16.30 -8.08 15.98
C ALA A 220 -17.68 -8.33 15.36
N ILE A 221 -18.37 -7.25 15.05
CA ILE A 221 -19.65 -7.29 14.33
C ILE A 221 -19.31 -7.29 12.84
N LEU A 222 -19.80 -8.30 12.12
CA LEU A 222 -19.66 -8.43 10.67
C LEU A 222 -21.02 -8.36 10.01
N GLY A 223 -21.09 -7.77 8.83
CA GLY A 223 -22.28 -7.85 8.00
C GLY A 223 -22.42 -9.27 7.41
N VAL A 224 -23.64 -9.74 7.25
CA VAL A 224 -23.92 -11.02 6.60
C VAL A 224 -25.09 -10.91 5.63
N VAL A 225 -24.90 -11.47 4.44
CA VAL A 225 -25.96 -11.56 3.41
C VAL A 225 -26.11 -13.00 2.95
N ASN A 226 -27.37 -13.50 2.94
CA ASN A 226 -27.70 -14.72 2.24
C ASN A 226 -28.43 -14.36 0.95
N PHE A 227 -27.78 -14.52 -0.19
CA PHE A 227 -28.33 -14.12 -1.49
C PHE A 227 -29.58 -14.90 -1.90
N SER A 228 -29.82 -16.08 -1.34
CA SER A 228 -31.08 -16.81 -1.63
C SER A 228 -32.35 -16.10 -1.15
N LYS A 229 -32.19 -15.09 -0.27
CA LYS A 229 -33.30 -14.22 0.16
C LYS A 229 -33.54 -13.04 -0.80
N LEU A 230 -32.60 -12.75 -1.69
CA LEU A 230 -32.61 -11.60 -2.58
C LEU A 230 -32.71 -12.00 -4.06
N LEU A 231 -32.13 -13.14 -4.44
CA LEU A 231 -32.00 -13.60 -5.81
C LEU A 231 -32.47 -15.06 -5.97
N PRO A 232 -32.93 -15.45 -7.15
CA PRO A 232 -33.32 -16.83 -7.42
C PRO A 232 -32.18 -17.82 -7.21
N LYS A 233 -32.48 -19.00 -6.66
CA LYS A 233 -31.52 -20.10 -6.53
C LYS A 233 -30.90 -20.46 -7.88
N GLY A 234 -29.59 -20.68 -7.89
CA GLY A 234 -28.85 -21.02 -9.11
C GLY A 234 -28.37 -19.81 -9.90
N THR A 235 -28.77 -18.57 -9.54
CA THR A 235 -28.19 -17.37 -10.15
C THR A 235 -26.70 -17.31 -9.86
N SER A 236 -25.87 -17.11 -10.89
CA SER A 236 -24.43 -16.88 -10.72
C SER A 236 -24.18 -15.37 -10.61
N VAL A 237 -23.56 -14.97 -9.51
CA VAL A 237 -23.15 -13.58 -9.23
C VAL A 237 -21.64 -13.49 -9.10
N ILE A 238 -21.10 -12.38 -9.56
CA ILE A 238 -19.69 -12.05 -9.38
C ILE A 238 -19.61 -11.00 -8.28
N ILE A 239 -18.79 -11.27 -7.27
CA ILE A 239 -18.54 -10.35 -6.15
C ILE A 239 -17.10 -9.89 -6.24
N ARG A 240 -16.90 -8.59 -6.24
CA ARG A 240 -15.57 -7.98 -6.20
C ARG A 240 -14.99 -8.02 -4.80
N THR A 241 -13.80 -8.59 -4.67
CA THR A 241 -13.02 -8.61 -3.44
C THR A 241 -11.64 -7.98 -3.67
N LEU A 242 -10.86 -7.77 -2.62
CA LEU A 242 -9.46 -7.29 -2.72
C LEU A 242 -8.55 -8.30 -3.44
N GLU A 243 -8.84 -9.58 -3.32
CA GLU A 243 -8.06 -10.67 -3.94
C GLU A 243 -8.47 -10.94 -5.38
N GLY A 244 -9.51 -10.25 -5.86
CA GLY A 244 -10.08 -10.41 -7.20
C GLY A 244 -11.58 -10.68 -7.18
N ASP A 245 -12.14 -10.93 -8.35
CA ASP A 245 -13.55 -11.22 -8.50
C ASP A 245 -13.81 -12.71 -8.20
N ILE A 246 -14.77 -13.00 -7.31
CA ILE A 246 -15.20 -14.37 -7.00
C ILE A 246 -16.59 -14.62 -7.59
N GLU A 247 -16.78 -15.79 -8.18
CA GLU A 247 -18.08 -16.24 -8.66
C GLU A 247 -18.80 -17.04 -7.56
N VAL A 248 -20.01 -16.63 -7.22
CA VAL A 248 -20.87 -17.29 -6.23
C VAL A 248 -22.17 -17.71 -6.87
N VAL A 249 -22.52 -18.99 -6.76
CA VAL A 249 -23.82 -19.49 -7.16
C VAL A 249 -24.78 -19.39 -5.97
N VAL A 250 -25.88 -18.66 -6.18
CA VAL A 250 -26.89 -18.42 -5.13
C VAL A 250 -27.48 -19.74 -4.62
N SER A 251 -27.29 -20.00 -3.34
CA SER A 251 -27.85 -21.17 -2.65
C SER A 251 -28.20 -20.84 -1.19
N GLU A 252 -29.05 -21.66 -0.58
CA GLU A 252 -29.39 -21.51 0.84
C GLU A 252 -28.22 -21.79 1.77
N ASN A 253 -27.18 -22.41 1.24
CA ASN A 253 -26.00 -22.83 2.02
C ASN A 253 -24.83 -21.85 1.90
N SER A 254 -24.97 -20.76 1.14
CA SER A 254 -23.90 -19.78 0.90
C SER A 254 -24.23 -18.46 1.56
N TYR A 255 -23.35 -18.00 2.42
CA TYR A 255 -23.41 -16.69 3.05
C TYR A 255 -22.21 -15.86 2.59
N ILE A 256 -22.44 -14.58 2.40
CA ILE A 256 -21.41 -13.60 2.15
C ILE A 256 -21.22 -12.78 3.40
N MET A 257 -19.99 -12.76 3.90
CA MET A 257 -19.58 -11.97 5.06
C MET A 257 -18.95 -10.68 4.59
N ILE A 258 -19.23 -9.61 5.31
CA ILE A 258 -18.71 -8.26 5.03
C ILE A 258 -18.06 -7.74 6.30
N GLY A 259 -16.74 -7.51 6.26
CA GLY A 259 -15.99 -6.93 7.35
C GLY A 259 -16.13 -5.41 7.45
N ALA A 260 -15.72 -4.85 8.59
CA ALA A 260 -15.80 -3.41 8.86
C ALA A 260 -14.99 -2.57 7.85
N ARG A 261 -13.92 -3.14 7.30
CA ARG A 261 -13.06 -2.50 6.29
C ARG A 261 -13.47 -2.84 4.85
N GLY A 262 -14.64 -3.42 4.64
CA GLY A 262 -15.13 -3.79 3.32
C GLY A 262 -14.57 -5.12 2.79
N GLU A 263 -13.90 -5.91 3.62
CA GLU A 263 -13.48 -7.27 3.28
C GLU A 263 -14.73 -8.12 2.96
N VAL A 264 -14.68 -8.85 1.86
CA VAL A 264 -15.79 -9.71 1.45
C VAL A 264 -15.30 -11.13 1.27
N PHE A 265 -15.95 -12.07 1.91
CA PHE A 265 -15.63 -13.50 1.77
C PHE A 265 -16.87 -14.38 1.86
N GLN A 266 -16.81 -15.52 1.19
CA GLN A 266 -17.87 -16.52 1.24
C GLN A 266 -17.65 -17.51 2.39
N ILE A 267 -18.73 -17.89 3.08
CA ILE A 267 -18.75 -18.95 4.08
C ILE A 267 -19.92 -19.88 3.86
N GLY A 268 -19.71 -21.18 4.04
CA GLY A 268 -20.77 -22.17 4.02
C GLY A 268 -21.63 -22.14 5.30
N LYS A 269 -22.93 -22.45 5.16
CA LYS A 269 -23.89 -22.43 6.26
C LYS A 269 -23.40 -23.11 7.54
N LYS A 270 -22.85 -24.32 7.43
CA LYS A 270 -22.35 -25.08 8.59
C LYS A 270 -21.27 -24.31 9.37
N LYS A 271 -20.25 -23.78 8.66
CA LYS A 271 -19.19 -22.98 9.28
C LYS A 271 -19.71 -21.64 9.83
N PHE A 272 -20.71 -21.06 9.17
CA PHE A 272 -21.35 -19.84 9.65
C PHE A 272 -22.04 -20.09 11.01
N GLU A 273 -22.88 -21.14 11.11
CA GLU A 273 -23.60 -21.48 12.33
C GLU A 273 -22.67 -21.91 13.48
N GLU A 274 -21.50 -22.46 13.17
CA GLU A 274 -20.49 -22.84 14.16
C GLU A 274 -19.71 -21.65 14.73
N LYS A 275 -19.50 -20.60 13.92
CA LYS A 275 -18.58 -19.50 14.28
C LYS A 275 -19.29 -18.18 14.65
N TYR A 276 -20.50 -17.98 14.15
CA TYR A 276 -21.17 -16.67 14.25
C TYR A 276 -22.56 -16.80 14.85
N ALA A 277 -22.92 -15.83 15.67
CA ALA A 277 -24.29 -15.63 16.15
C ALA A 277 -24.91 -14.42 15.40
N VAL A 278 -26.12 -14.60 14.90
CA VAL A 278 -26.87 -13.48 14.30
C VAL A 278 -27.38 -12.56 15.41
N ILE A 279 -27.09 -11.29 15.27
CA ILE A 279 -27.60 -10.23 16.16
C ILE A 279 -28.42 -9.25 15.31
N GLU A 280 -29.35 -8.54 15.94
CA GLU A 280 -30.20 -7.55 15.25
C GLU A 280 -29.64 -6.12 15.31
N ASP A 281 -28.39 -5.97 15.74
CA ASP A 281 -27.72 -4.68 15.78
C ASP A 281 -27.33 -4.21 14.36
N ALA A 282 -27.31 -2.88 14.18
CA ALA A 282 -26.92 -2.30 12.92
C ALA A 282 -25.43 -2.55 12.64
N PHE A 283 -25.14 -3.14 11.49
CA PHE A 283 -23.77 -3.25 10.99
C PHE A 283 -23.33 -1.91 10.42
N HIS A 284 -22.15 -1.45 10.84
CA HIS A 284 -21.54 -0.22 10.36
C HIS A 284 -20.18 -0.53 9.72
N MET A 285 -19.99 -0.14 8.46
CA MET A 285 -18.69 -0.20 7.80
C MET A 285 -17.90 1.07 8.10
N GLU A 286 -16.63 0.91 8.44
CA GLU A 286 -15.70 2.04 8.62
C GLU A 286 -15.31 2.70 7.29
N MET A 287 -15.57 2.03 6.16
CA MET A 287 -15.29 2.51 4.82
C MET A 287 -16.57 2.86 4.07
N ASP A 288 -16.52 3.95 3.32
CA ASP A 288 -17.61 4.41 2.44
C ASP A 288 -17.62 3.61 1.10
N TYR A 289 -17.41 2.29 1.20
CA TYR A 289 -17.42 1.37 0.07
C TYR A 289 -18.60 0.40 0.18
N THR A 290 -19.43 0.39 -0.85
CA THR A 290 -20.50 -0.61 -0.98
C THR A 290 -20.02 -1.70 -1.96
N PRO A 291 -19.85 -2.95 -1.51
CA PRO A 291 -19.44 -4.04 -2.39
C PRO A 291 -20.40 -4.15 -3.58
N THR A 292 -19.82 -4.15 -4.78
CA THR A 292 -20.62 -4.30 -6.02
C THR A 292 -20.81 -5.76 -6.34
N VAL A 293 -22.06 -6.10 -6.69
CA VAL A 293 -22.44 -7.42 -7.17
C VAL A 293 -22.86 -7.29 -8.63
N LYS A 294 -22.27 -8.11 -9.49
CA LYS A 294 -22.56 -8.14 -10.90
C LYS A 294 -23.27 -9.44 -11.26
N ASP A 295 -24.41 -9.35 -11.93
CA ASP A 295 -25.03 -10.52 -12.54
C ASP A 295 -24.20 -10.95 -13.77
N LYS A 296 -23.80 -12.22 -13.81
CA LYS A 296 -22.95 -12.76 -14.87
C LYS A 296 -23.62 -12.76 -16.25
N ASN A 297 -24.96 -12.79 -16.30
CA ASN A 297 -25.71 -12.91 -17.54
C ASN A 297 -26.22 -11.56 -18.07
N THR A 298 -26.40 -10.59 -17.18
CA THR A 298 -26.96 -9.28 -17.53
C THR A 298 -25.97 -8.13 -17.49
N GLY A 299 -24.82 -8.34 -16.91
CA GLY A 299 -23.75 -7.33 -16.83
C GLY A 299 -23.82 -6.41 -15.63
#